data_b9894df65f40c81e3d68df1089692646
#
_entry.id   b9894df65f40c81e3d68df1089692646
#
_cell.length_a   1.000
_cell.length_b   1.000
_cell.length_c   1.000
_cell.angle_alpha   90.00
_cell.angle_beta   90.00
_cell.angle_gamma   90.00
#
_symmetry.space_group_name_H-M   'P 1'
#
loop_
_entity.id
_entity.type
_entity.pdbx_description
1 polymer ?
#
loop_
_entity_poly.entity_id
_entity_poly.type
_entity_poly.pdbx_seq_one_letter_code
_entity_poly.pdbx_strand_id
1 'polypeptide(L)'
;MSSNLDNLLRQMDSPELKDRKLALASLRDVDADLALPIIKKGLQDANQQVRSMAIFALGMKKTDETLDILLDLLRNEPDYGVRADAAGALGYLEDIRALEPLTRAFYDDADWLVRFSAAVSLGNLKDPRAKNTLIQALDSKEVVIQQAAIAALGEIGAMDAVDKILNFITSEDWLVRQRLAEALGNLDCEKSRSALRYLAKDPHSNVSEAARITISRLG
;
A
#
# COMPACT_ATOMS: atom_id res chain seq x y z
N MET A 1 6.29 -20.29 -26.25
CA MET A 1 6.55 -19.66 -24.92
C MET A 1 8.03 -19.28 -24.75
N SER A 2 9.00 -20.16 -25.01
CA SER A 2 10.45 -19.86 -24.88
C SER A 2 10.88 -18.58 -25.67
N SER A 3 10.49 -18.46 -26.93
CA SER A 3 10.84 -17.32 -27.80
C SER A 3 10.38 -15.94 -27.27
N ASN A 4 9.27 -15.87 -26.52
CA ASN A 4 8.78 -14.62 -25.95
C ASN A 4 9.60 -14.23 -24.71
N LEU A 5 9.92 -15.17 -23.82
CA LEU A 5 10.73 -14.92 -22.64
C LEU A 5 12.17 -14.53 -23.02
N ASP A 6 12.76 -15.19 -24.01
CA ASP A 6 14.09 -14.84 -24.54
C ASP A 6 14.12 -13.41 -25.12
N ASN A 7 12.98 -12.98 -25.71
CA ASN A 7 12.84 -11.62 -26.19
C ASN A 7 12.77 -10.62 -25.03
N LEU A 8 11.99 -10.90 -23.98
CA LEU A 8 11.90 -10.04 -22.81
C LEU A 8 13.24 -9.92 -22.08
N LEU A 9 13.99 -11.02 -21.95
CA LEU A 9 15.34 -10.99 -21.39
C LEU A 9 16.28 -10.10 -22.21
N ARG A 10 16.22 -10.17 -23.56
CA ARG A 10 17.01 -9.28 -24.45
C ARG A 10 16.56 -7.83 -24.33
N GLN A 11 15.26 -7.55 -24.17
CA GLN A 11 14.79 -6.20 -23.96
C GLN A 11 15.31 -5.59 -22.64
N MET A 12 15.56 -6.41 -21.62
CA MET A 12 16.22 -5.93 -20.39
C MET A 12 17.69 -5.50 -20.60
N ASP A 13 18.33 -5.91 -21.71
CA ASP A 13 19.68 -5.47 -22.11
C ASP A 13 19.66 -4.24 -23.04
N SER A 14 18.49 -3.77 -23.44
CA SER A 14 18.38 -2.61 -24.32
C SER A 14 18.98 -1.35 -23.66
N PRO A 15 19.73 -0.52 -24.40
CA PRO A 15 20.14 0.80 -23.93
C PRO A 15 18.93 1.72 -23.69
N GLU A 16 17.82 1.47 -24.36
CA GLU A 16 16.62 2.28 -24.28
C GLU A 16 15.82 1.95 -23.02
N LEU A 17 15.61 2.96 -22.15
CA LEU A 17 14.81 2.85 -20.93
C LEU A 17 13.41 2.30 -21.20
N LYS A 18 12.79 2.73 -22.31
CA LYS A 18 11.44 2.32 -22.70
C LYS A 18 11.34 0.81 -22.89
N ASP A 19 12.33 0.18 -23.52
CA ASP A 19 12.30 -1.26 -23.80
C ASP A 19 12.39 -2.06 -22.51
N ARG A 20 13.30 -1.67 -21.59
CA ARG A 20 13.44 -2.33 -20.28
C ARG A 20 12.16 -2.23 -19.44
N LYS A 21 11.52 -1.04 -19.43
CA LYS A 21 10.22 -0.85 -18.75
C LYS A 21 9.11 -1.68 -19.38
N LEU A 22 9.09 -1.78 -20.73
CA LEU A 22 8.08 -2.58 -21.43
C LEU A 22 8.25 -4.07 -21.16
N ALA A 23 9.48 -4.56 -21.07
CA ALA A 23 9.76 -5.94 -20.69
C ALA A 23 9.14 -6.30 -19.35
N LEU A 24 9.36 -5.46 -18.31
CA LEU A 24 8.77 -5.67 -16.98
C LEU A 24 7.24 -5.57 -16.98
N ALA A 25 6.67 -4.60 -17.70
CA ALA A 25 5.22 -4.45 -17.80
C ALA A 25 4.55 -5.66 -18.46
N SER A 26 5.27 -6.34 -19.38
CA SER A 26 4.77 -7.54 -20.08
C SER A 26 4.75 -8.80 -19.21
N LEU A 27 5.29 -8.74 -17.98
CA LEU A 27 5.33 -9.90 -17.07
C LEU A 27 4.03 -10.14 -16.30
N ARG A 28 3.05 -9.27 -16.44
CA ARG A 28 1.82 -9.33 -15.65
C ARG A 28 1.19 -10.73 -15.63
N ASP A 29 1.00 -11.30 -16.82
CA ASP A 29 0.31 -12.58 -17.00
C ASP A 29 1.31 -13.76 -17.22
N VAL A 30 2.60 -13.54 -16.96
CA VAL A 30 3.63 -14.57 -17.03
C VAL A 30 3.73 -15.29 -15.69
N ASP A 31 3.85 -16.62 -15.70
CA ASP A 31 4.05 -17.43 -14.50
C ASP A 31 5.25 -16.92 -13.67
N ALA A 32 5.15 -17.03 -12.35
CA ALA A 32 6.13 -16.48 -11.42
C ALA A 32 7.56 -17.01 -11.69
N ASP A 33 7.71 -18.32 -11.84
CA ASP A 33 9.03 -18.97 -12.08
C ASP A 33 9.69 -18.48 -13.37
N LEU A 34 8.87 -18.20 -14.39
CA LEU A 34 9.34 -17.69 -15.69
C LEU A 34 9.62 -16.18 -15.68
N ALA A 35 8.86 -15.43 -14.88
CA ALA A 35 9.03 -13.99 -14.74
C ALA A 35 10.24 -13.62 -13.87
N LEU A 36 10.54 -14.42 -12.86
CA LEU A 36 11.50 -14.11 -11.81
C LEU A 36 12.93 -13.79 -12.31
N PRO A 37 13.50 -14.52 -13.28
CA PRO A 37 14.82 -14.16 -13.84
C PRO A 37 14.84 -12.76 -14.47
N ILE A 38 13.75 -12.35 -15.14
CA ILE A 38 13.62 -11.05 -15.80
C ILE A 38 13.46 -9.95 -14.72
N ILE A 39 12.64 -10.21 -13.70
CA ILE A 39 12.43 -9.29 -12.57
C ILE A 39 13.75 -9.07 -11.82
N LYS A 40 14.48 -10.14 -11.49
CA LYS A 40 15.79 -10.05 -10.80
C LYS A 40 16.79 -9.19 -11.58
N LYS A 41 16.78 -9.28 -12.90
CA LYS A 41 17.59 -8.40 -13.75
C LYS A 41 17.16 -6.95 -13.63
N GLY A 42 15.86 -6.67 -13.59
CA GLY A 42 15.30 -5.34 -13.37
C GLY A 42 15.65 -4.73 -12.02
N LEU A 43 15.77 -5.55 -10.96
CA LEU A 43 16.21 -5.09 -9.63
C LEU A 43 17.65 -4.54 -9.62
N GLN A 44 18.47 -4.96 -10.56
CA GLN A 44 19.86 -4.52 -10.69
C GLN A 44 20.06 -3.39 -11.72
N ASP A 45 18.95 -2.85 -12.27
CA ASP A 45 19.04 -1.78 -13.29
C ASP A 45 19.59 -0.49 -12.68
N ALA A 46 20.43 0.21 -13.45
CA ALA A 46 20.97 1.50 -13.06
C ALA A 46 19.87 2.57 -12.89
N ASN A 47 18.77 2.43 -13.63
CA ASN A 47 17.66 3.38 -13.59
C ASN A 47 16.66 3.01 -12.48
N GLN A 48 16.42 3.94 -11.57
CA GLN A 48 15.49 3.76 -10.43
C GLN A 48 14.07 3.36 -10.87
N GLN A 49 13.54 3.94 -11.96
CA GLN A 49 12.18 3.60 -12.41
C GLN A 49 12.06 2.14 -12.85
N VAL A 50 13.13 1.56 -13.42
CA VAL A 50 13.17 0.14 -13.78
C VAL A 50 13.21 -0.71 -12.51
N ARG A 51 14.02 -0.34 -11.51
CA ARG A 51 14.04 -1.04 -10.20
C ARG A 51 12.68 -1.01 -9.51
N SER A 52 12.03 0.17 -9.43
CA SER A 52 10.67 0.29 -8.87
C SER A 52 9.64 -0.60 -9.60
N MET A 53 9.70 -0.65 -10.94
CA MET A 53 8.83 -1.53 -11.71
C MET A 53 9.11 -3.01 -11.46
N ALA A 54 10.37 -3.40 -11.27
CA ALA A 54 10.74 -4.77 -10.92
C ALA A 54 10.21 -5.15 -9.53
N ILE A 55 10.31 -4.25 -8.54
CA ILE A 55 9.78 -4.46 -7.19
C ILE A 55 8.25 -4.59 -7.24
N PHE A 56 7.56 -3.74 -7.99
CA PHE A 56 6.12 -3.86 -8.19
C PHE A 56 5.75 -5.22 -8.82
N ALA A 57 6.51 -5.65 -9.83
CA ALA A 57 6.30 -6.95 -10.46
C ALA A 57 6.49 -8.12 -9.48
N LEU A 58 7.43 -8.03 -8.51
CA LEU A 58 7.55 -9.00 -7.42
C LEU A 58 6.27 -9.10 -6.59
N GLY A 59 5.70 -7.96 -6.20
CA GLY A 59 4.47 -7.92 -5.41
C GLY A 59 3.27 -8.59 -6.08
N MET A 60 3.32 -8.76 -7.40
CA MET A 60 2.28 -9.44 -8.18
C MET A 60 2.56 -10.96 -8.33
N LYS A 61 3.68 -11.47 -7.85
CA LYS A 61 4.11 -12.88 -7.97
C LYS A 61 4.16 -13.54 -6.60
N LYS A 62 3.08 -14.21 -6.22
CA LYS A 62 2.89 -14.79 -4.88
C LYS A 62 3.69 -16.10 -4.74
N THR A 63 4.99 -16.00 -4.45
CA THR A 63 5.88 -17.13 -4.16
C THR A 63 6.71 -16.85 -2.91
N ASP A 64 7.26 -17.91 -2.29
CA ASP A 64 8.16 -17.75 -1.14
C ASP A 64 9.40 -16.94 -1.52
N GLU A 65 9.96 -17.18 -2.69
CA GLU A 65 11.14 -16.45 -3.17
C GLU A 65 10.89 -14.95 -3.36
N THR A 66 9.71 -14.57 -3.90
CA THR A 66 9.37 -13.14 -4.04
C THR A 66 9.17 -12.47 -2.69
N LEU A 67 8.59 -13.16 -1.71
CA LEU A 67 8.48 -12.67 -0.35
C LEU A 67 9.85 -12.42 0.26
N ASP A 68 10.76 -13.40 0.18
CA ASP A 68 12.11 -13.30 0.76
C ASP A 68 12.90 -12.13 0.16
N ILE A 69 12.84 -11.94 -1.17
CA ILE A 69 13.48 -10.80 -1.86
C ILE A 69 12.91 -9.47 -1.34
N LEU A 70 11.59 -9.33 -1.24
CA LEU A 70 10.97 -8.09 -0.78
C LEU A 70 11.28 -7.80 0.69
N LEU A 71 11.33 -8.82 1.53
CA LEU A 71 11.73 -8.68 2.93
C LEU A 71 13.19 -8.25 3.08
N ASP A 72 14.08 -8.75 2.22
CA ASP A 72 15.48 -8.34 2.20
C ASP A 72 15.63 -6.88 1.76
N LEU A 73 14.96 -6.49 0.66
CA LEU A 73 14.94 -5.09 0.19
C LEU A 73 14.41 -4.13 1.27
N LEU A 74 13.31 -4.48 1.94
CA LEU A 74 12.75 -3.64 3.00
C LEU A 74 13.74 -3.42 4.15
N ARG A 75 14.55 -4.42 4.50
CA ARG A 75 15.45 -4.37 5.65
C ARG A 75 16.80 -3.73 5.35
N ASN A 76 17.36 -4.02 4.17
CA ASN A 76 18.79 -3.85 3.91
C ASN A 76 19.10 -2.82 2.82
N GLU A 77 18.11 -2.39 2.03
CA GLU A 77 18.35 -1.46 0.95
C GLU A 77 18.66 -0.06 1.48
N PRO A 78 19.78 0.57 1.08
CA PRO A 78 20.14 1.92 1.54
C PRO A 78 19.19 3.01 1.00
N ASP A 79 18.64 2.85 -0.20
CA ASP A 79 17.73 3.80 -0.83
C ASP A 79 16.33 3.67 -0.20
N TYR A 80 15.85 4.74 0.43
CA TYR A 80 14.53 4.76 1.07
C TYR A 80 13.38 4.57 0.06
N GLY A 81 13.54 5.01 -1.18
CA GLY A 81 12.53 4.83 -2.23
C GLY A 81 12.35 3.34 -2.56
N VAL A 82 13.45 2.59 -2.65
CA VAL A 82 13.43 1.13 -2.85
C VAL A 82 12.81 0.42 -1.64
N ARG A 83 13.14 0.84 -0.41
CA ARG A 83 12.50 0.29 0.80
C ARG A 83 11.00 0.57 0.82
N ALA A 84 10.57 1.78 0.42
CA ALA A 84 9.17 2.15 0.34
C ALA A 84 8.42 1.34 -0.73
N ASP A 85 9.03 1.13 -1.90
CA ASP A 85 8.49 0.28 -2.96
C ASP A 85 8.36 -1.17 -2.50
N ALA A 86 9.37 -1.69 -1.77
CA ALA A 86 9.33 -3.04 -1.20
C ALA A 86 8.23 -3.18 -0.14
N ALA A 87 8.06 -2.19 0.74
CA ALA A 87 6.95 -2.15 1.69
C ALA A 87 5.59 -2.21 0.97
N GLY A 88 5.40 -1.40 -0.07
CA GLY A 88 4.18 -1.41 -0.88
C GLY A 88 3.94 -2.76 -1.57
N ALA A 89 4.98 -3.34 -2.16
CA ALA A 89 4.90 -4.64 -2.84
C ALA A 89 4.53 -5.78 -1.88
N LEU A 90 5.03 -5.76 -0.63
CA LEU A 90 4.63 -6.70 0.42
C LEU A 90 3.13 -6.62 0.75
N GLY A 91 2.54 -5.42 0.68
CA GLY A 91 1.10 -5.26 0.82
C GLY A 91 0.30 -5.91 -0.31
N TYR A 92 0.81 -5.90 -1.55
CA TYR A 92 0.17 -6.57 -2.69
C TYR A 92 0.30 -8.09 -2.66
N LEU A 93 1.36 -8.62 -2.04
CA LEU A 93 1.48 -10.06 -1.81
C LEU A 93 0.37 -10.59 -0.89
N GLU A 94 -0.13 -9.76 0.02
CA GLU A 94 -1.13 -10.15 1.04
C GLU A 94 -0.65 -11.36 1.88
N ASP A 95 0.67 -11.52 2.02
CA ASP A 95 1.24 -12.60 2.81
C ASP A 95 1.44 -12.16 4.26
N ILE A 96 0.82 -12.88 5.17
CA ILE A 96 0.81 -12.53 6.60
C ILE A 96 2.19 -12.53 7.26
N ARG A 97 3.18 -13.18 6.66
CA ARG A 97 4.57 -13.15 7.11
C ARG A 97 5.20 -11.76 7.00
N ALA A 98 4.60 -10.86 6.19
CA ALA A 98 5.03 -9.46 6.10
C ALA A 98 4.56 -8.59 7.27
N LEU A 99 3.62 -9.06 8.13
CA LEU A 99 3.03 -8.25 9.20
C LEU A 99 4.09 -7.67 10.14
N GLU A 100 4.95 -8.51 10.72
CA GLU A 100 5.98 -8.06 11.66
C GLU A 100 7.06 -7.19 10.99
N PRO A 101 7.62 -7.56 9.81
CA PRO A 101 8.53 -6.70 9.07
C PRO A 101 7.96 -5.32 8.73
N LEU A 102 6.71 -5.23 8.27
CA LEU A 102 6.05 -3.96 7.99
C LEU A 102 5.79 -3.14 9.27
N THR A 103 5.39 -3.80 10.35
CA THR A 103 5.24 -3.16 11.66
C THR A 103 6.57 -2.54 12.12
N ARG A 104 7.67 -3.29 12.00
CA ARG A 104 9.01 -2.80 12.33
C ARG A 104 9.41 -1.63 11.44
N ALA A 105 9.21 -1.73 10.11
CA ALA A 105 9.51 -0.64 9.18
C ALA A 105 8.73 0.64 9.52
N PHE A 106 7.48 0.50 9.96
CA PHE A 106 6.68 1.65 10.40
C PHE A 106 7.30 2.36 11.62
N TYR A 107 7.84 1.63 12.59
CA TYR A 107 8.40 2.24 13.81
C TYR A 107 9.84 2.73 13.64
N ASP A 108 10.67 1.97 12.92
CA ASP A 108 12.12 2.11 12.97
C ASP A 108 12.68 2.85 11.75
N ASP A 109 11.97 2.92 10.61
CA ASP A 109 12.52 3.60 9.44
C ASP A 109 12.53 5.11 9.62
N ALA A 110 13.67 5.72 9.29
CA ALA A 110 13.85 7.16 9.40
C ALA A 110 13.00 7.94 8.39
N ASP A 111 12.72 7.34 7.21
CA ASP A 111 12.02 8.01 6.12
C ASP A 111 10.50 7.86 6.24
N TRP A 112 9.80 8.98 6.12
CA TRP A 112 8.34 9.00 6.21
C TRP A 112 7.65 8.22 5.09
N LEU A 113 8.26 8.12 3.91
CA LEU A 113 7.68 7.40 2.76
C LEU A 113 7.64 5.90 3.03
N VAL A 114 8.68 5.35 3.67
CA VAL A 114 8.70 3.94 4.08
C VAL A 114 7.63 3.68 5.15
N ARG A 115 7.54 4.57 6.16
CA ARG A 115 6.49 4.46 7.20
C ARG A 115 5.09 4.56 6.61
N PHE A 116 4.87 5.45 5.64
CA PHE A 116 3.61 5.56 4.90
C PHE A 116 3.28 4.27 4.16
N SER A 117 4.23 3.77 3.34
CA SER A 117 4.04 2.53 2.58
C SER A 117 3.77 1.33 3.50
N ALA A 118 4.45 1.27 4.65
CA ALA A 118 4.21 0.23 5.65
C ALA A 118 2.80 0.32 6.25
N ALA A 119 2.31 1.53 6.59
CA ALA A 119 0.96 1.71 7.13
C ALA A 119 -0.13 1.30 6.13
N VAL A 120 0.02 1.68 4.85
CA VAL A 120 -0.89 1.24 3.77
C VAL A 120 -0.90 -0.27 3.66
N SER A 121 0.29 -0.88 3.64
CA SER A 121 0.45 -2.33 3.45
C SER A 121 -0.07 -3.14 4.63
N LEU A 122 0.06 -2.62 5.85
CA LEU A 122 -0.57 -3.22 7.04
C LEU A 122 -2.10 -3.28 6.92
N GLY A 123 -2.72 -2.27 6.30
CA GLY A 123 -4.15 -2.30 5.96
C GLY A 123 -4.48 -3.37 4.92
N ASN A 124 -3.67 -3.48 3.86
CA ASN A 124 -3.87 -4.45 2.78
C ASN A 124 -3.78 -5.91 3.27
N LEU A 125 -2.98 -6.19 4.30
CA LEU A 125 -2.91 -7.51 4.92
C LEU A 125 -4.21 -7.93 5.60
N LYS A 126 -5.10 -6.99 5.91
CA LYS A 126 -6.39 -7.21 6.59
C LYS A 126 -6.28 -8.00 7.91
N ASP A 127 -5.13 -7.90 8.57
CA ASP A 127 -4.89 -8.60 9.83
C ASP A 127 -5.15 -7.68 11.04
N PRO A 128 -6.06 -8.05 11.96
CA PRO A 128 -6.39 -7.22 13.11
C PRO A 128 -5.21 -6.98 14.07
N ARG A 129 -4.14 -7.76 13.99
CA ARG A 129 -2.92 -7.54 14.79
C ARG A 129 -2.19 -6.24 14.42
N ALA A 130 -2.39 -5.70 13.21
CA ALA A 130 -1.87 -4.39 12.80
C ALA A 130 -2.53 -3.21 13.54
N LYS A 131 -3.66 -3.42 14.20
CA LYS A 131 -4.49 -2.37 14.80
C LYS A 131 -3.71 -1.40 15.69
N ASN A 132 -2.91 -1.89 16.62
CA ASN A 132 -2.21 -1.02 17.57
C ASN A 132 -1.19 -0.12 16.86
N THR A 133 -0.49 -0.63 15.86
CA THR A 133 0.44 0.13 15.01
C THR A 133 -0.31 1.22 14.24
N LEU A 134 -1.45 0.87 13.64
CA LEU A 134 -2.26 1.82 12.89
C LEU A 134 -2.91 2.89 13.78
N ILE A 135 -3.30 2.54 15.00
CA ILE A 135 -3.78 3.52 15.99
C ILE A 135 -2.67 4.53 16.33
N GLN A 136 -1.43 4.09 16.51
CA GLN A 136 -0.31 5.01 16.75
C GLN A 136 0.01 5.86 15.51
N ALA A 137 -0.22 5.33 14.31
CA ALA A 137 -0.04 6.08 13.08
C ALA A 137 -1.01 7.28 12.95
N LEU A 138 -2.14 7.29 13.67
CA LEU A 138 -3.03 8.45 13.76
C LEU A 138 -2.37 9.66 14.41
N ASP A 139 -1.39 9.45 15.29
CA ASP A 139 -0.65 10.50 16.00
C ASP A 139 0.55 11.03 15.20
N SER A 140 0.73 10.58 13.96
CA SER A 140 1.83 11.03 13.10
C SER A 140 1.73 12.53 12.81
N LYS A 141 2.89 13.18 12.69
CA LYS A 141 2.99 14.57 12.20
C LYS A 141 2.75 14.66 10.68
N GLU A 142 2.92 13.55 9.98
CA GLU A 142 2.74 13.45 8.52
C GLU A 142 1.26 13.14 8.23
N VAL A 143 0.55 14.11 7.67
CA VAL A 143 -0.89 13.97 7.35
C VAL A 143 -1.17 12.78 6.44
N VAL A 144 -0.26 12.46 5.51
CA VAL A 144 -0.40 11.30 4.63
C VAL A 144 -0.37 9.96 5.39
N ILE A 145 0.37 9.89 6.50
CA ILE A 145 0.38 8.71 7.38
C ILE A 145 -0.93 8.62 8.16
N GLN A 146 -1.49 9.74 8.63
CA GLN A 146 -2.82 9.76 9.26
C GLN A 146 -3.90 9.27 8.28
N GLN A 147 -3.87 9.74 7.02
CA GLN A 147 -4.78 9.30 5.96
C GLN A 147 -4.67 7.78 5.73
N ALA A 148 -3.44 7.25 5.63
CA ALA A 148 -3.20 5.82 5.47
C ALA A 148 -3.72 5.02 6.67
N ALA A 149 -3.48 5.50 7.89
CA ALA A 149 -3.92 4.85 9.12
C ALA A 149 -5.45 4.78 9.23
N ILE A 150 -6.16 5.86 8.90
CA ILE A 150 -7.63 5.89 8.91
C ILE A 150 -8.17 4.86 7.90
N ALA A 151 -7.66 4.86 6.67
CA ALA A 151 -8.07 3.91 5.66
C ALA A 151 -7.78 2.45 6.11
N ALA A 152 -6.56 2.19 6.58
CA ALA A 152 -6.13 0.87 7.03
C ALA A 152 -6.93 0.35 8.22
N LEU A 153 -7.29 1.20 9.19
CA LEU A 153 -8.17 0.83 10.31
C LEU A 153 -9.56 0.42 9.83
N GLY A 154 -10.07 1.07 8.79
CA GLY A 154 -11.29 0.65 8.10
C GLY A 154 -11.14 -0.72 7.43
N GLU A 155 -10.04 -0.93 6.68
CA GLU A 155 -9.79 -2.20 5.96
C GLU A 155 -9.65 -3.41 6.89
N ILE A 156 -9.02 -3.24 8.06
CA ILE A 156 -8.91 -4.33 9.06
C ILE A 156 -10.15 -4.50 9.95
N GLY A 157 -11.17 -3.67 9.77
CA GLY A 157 -12.41 -3.74 10.56
C GLY A 157 -12.24 -3.37 12.04
N ALA A 158 -11.37 -2.41 12.39
CA ALA A 158 -11.02 -2.04 13.76
C ALA A 158 -12.15 -1.26 14.46
N MET A 159 -13.24 -1.94 14.85
CA MET A 159 -14.43 -1.32 15.47
C MET A 159 -14.12 -0.50 16.72
N ASP A 160 -13.16 -0.92 17.53
CA ASP A 160 -12.75 -0.22 18.75
C ASP A 160 -11.86 1.03 18.48
N ALA A 161 -11.44 1.25 17.24
CA ALA A 161 -10.76 2.46 16.81
C ALA A 161 -11.72 3.57 16.35
N VAL A 162 -13.03 3.32 16.25
CA VAL A 162 -14.01 4.28 15.73
C VAL A 162 -13.92 5.63 16.44
N ASP A 163 -13.89 5.65 17.79
CA ASP A 163 -13.82 6.92 18.53
C ASP A 163 -12.53 7.70 18.24
N LYS A 164 -11.44 7.02 17.99
CA LYS A 164 -10.15 7.66 17.65
C LYS A 164 -10.17 8.27 16.26
N ILE A 165 -10.66 7.54 15.26
CA ILE A 165 -10.74 8.09 13.90
C ILE A 165 -11.78 9.21 13.77
N LEU A 166 -12.82 9.21 14.59
CA LEU A 166 -13.82 10.28 14.61
C LEU A 166 -13.26 11.63 15.05
N ASN A 167 -12.11 11.67 15.75
CA ASN A 167 -11.42 12.93 16.06
C ASN A 167 -10.98 13.71 14.80
N PHE A 168 -10.91 13.03 13.65
CA PHE A 168 -10.54 13.62 12.37
C PHE A 168 -11.73 14.18 11.57
N ILE A 169 -12.95 14.12 12.12
CA ILE A 169 -14.17 14.57 11.41
C ILE A 169 -14.16 16.06 11.02
N THR A 170 -13.40 16.86 11.76
CA THR A 170 -13.23 18.30 11.52
C THR A 170 -11.81 18.65 11.04
N SER A 171 -11.04 17.67 10.56
CA SER A 171 -9.69 17.92 10.02
C SER A 171 -9.74 19.02 8.95
N GLU A 172 -8.77 19.92 8.94
CA GLU A 172 -8.65 20.92 7.87
C GLU A 172 -8.38 20.28 6.51
N ASP A 173 -7.65 19.16 6.49
CA ASP A 173 -7.37 18.40 5.27
C ASP A 173 -8.63 17.64 4.82
N TRP A 174 -9.15 17.98 3.64
CA TRP A 174 -10.34 17.35 3.08
C TRP A 174 -10.14 15.88 2.75
N LEU A 175 -8.91 15.46 2.38
CA LEU A 175 -8.62 14.06 2.05
C LEU A 175 -8.65 13.17 3.30
N VAL A 176 -8.23 13.71 4.46
CA VAL A 176 -8.42 13.04 5.77
C VAL A 176 -9.90 12.79 6.02
N ARG A 177 -10.76 13.81 5.83
CA ARG A 177 -12.21 13.66 6.02
C ARG A 177 -12.84 12.70 5.00
N GLN A 178 -12.34 12.68 3.76
CA GLN A 178 -12.78 11.71 2.75
C GLN A 178 -12.40 10.29 3.16
N ARG A 179 -11.13 10.05 3.56
CA ARG A 179 -10.68 8.74 4.04
C ARG A 179 -11.47 8.27 5.26
N LEU A 180 -11.82 9.19 6.15
CA LEU A 180 -12.72 8.89 7.27
C LEU A 180 -14.09 8.42 6.78
N ALA A 181 -14.71 9.12 5.83
CA ALA A 181 -16.01 8.72 5.29
C ALA A 181 -15.96 7.32 4.64
N GLU A 182 -14.88 7.01 3.92
CA GLU A 182 -14.68 5.70 3.30
C GLU A 182 -14.49 4.60 4.37
N ALA A 183 -13.63 4.84 5.37
CA ALA A 183 -13.32 3.88 6.44
C ALA A 183 -14.54 3.54 7.30
N LEU A 184 -15.38 4.54 7.60
CA LEU A 184 -16.60 4.35 8.39
C LEU A 184 -17.61 3.38 7.73
N GLY A 185 -17.51 3.14 6.43
CA GLY A 185 -18.30 2.15 5.72
C GLY A 185 -17.97 0.70 6.11
N ASN A 186 -16.74 0.44 6.51
CA ASN A 186 -16.30 -0.87 6.99
C ASN A 186 -16.44 -1.01 8.52
N LEU A 187 -16.76 0.10 9.21
CA LEU A 187 -16.88 0.20 10.67
C LEU A 187 -18.32 0.58 11.06
N ASP A 188 -19.29 -0.20 10.58
CA ASP A 188 -20.72 0.13 10.73
C ASP A 188 -21.20 0.06 12.19
N CYS A 189 -21.51 1.22 12.74
CA CYS A 189 -22.17 1.39 14.03
C CYS A 189 -22.96 2.70 14.04
N GLU A 190 -23.72 2.97 15.09
CA GLU A 190 -24.54 4.19 15.18
C GLU A 190 -23.70 5.47 15.10
N LYS A 191 -22.50 5.48 15.74
CA LYS A 191 -21.56 6.61 15.67
C LYS A 191 -21.08 6.83 14.24
N SER A 192 -20.72 5.77 13.54
CA SER A 192 -20.27 5.83 12.13
C SER A 192 -21.38 6.36 11.23
N ARG A 193 -22.61 5.86 11.38
CA ARG A 193 -23.77 6.35 10.61
C ARG A 193 -24.09 7.80 10.90
N SER A 194 -23.94 8.24 12.15
CA SER A 194 -24.12 9.65 12.53
C SER A 194 -23.06 10.56 11.91
N ALA A 195 -21.79 10.14 11.97
CA ALA A 195 -20.67 10.86 11.38
C ALA A 195 -20.80 10.95 9.84
N LEU A 196 -21.22 9.89 9.19
CA LEU A 196 -21.46 9.89 7.74
C LEU A 196 -22.58 10.88 7.35
N ARG A 197 -23.69 10.98 8.13
CA ARG A 197 -24.72 12.00 7.90
C ARG A 197 -24.20 13.43 8.03
N TYR A 198 -23.22 13.66 8.91
CA TYR A 198 -22.54 14.95 9.03
C TYR A 198 -21.62 15.21 7.81
N LEU A 199 -20.76 14.25 7.46
CA LEU A 199 -19.83 14.36 6.33
C LEU A 199 -20.56 14.44 4.98
N ALA A 200 -21.78 13.90 4.84
CA ALA A 200 -22.60 14.06 3.64
C ALA A 200 -23.01 15.52 3.35
N LYS A 201 -22.80 16.44 4.31
CA LYS A 201 -23.02 17.87 4.20
C LYS A 201 -21.71 18.66 4.15
N ASP A 202 -20.57 17.99 4.02
CA ASP A 202 -19.26 18.63 3.97
C ASP A 202 -19.18 19.62 2.78
N PRO A 203 -18.57 20.79 2.97
CA PRO A 203 -18.41 21.77 1.90
C PRO A 203 -17.54 21.28 0.74
N HIS A 204 -16.64 20.32 0.99
CA HIS A 204 -15.82 19.73 -0.06
C HIS A 204 -16.58 18.60 -0.76
N SER A 205 -16.76 18.69 -2.08
CA SER A 205 -17.57 17.78 -2.88
C SER A 205 -17.13 16.31 -2.75
N ASN A 206 -15.82 16.03 -2.77
CA ASN A 206 -15.30 14.66 -2.67
C ASN A 206 -15.66 14.03 -1.31
N VAL A 207 -15.63 14.79 -0.23
CA VAL A 207 -15.99 14.30 1.11
C VAL A 207 -17.49 13.97 1.18
N SER A 208 -18.32 14.92 0.75
CA SER A 208 -19.78 14.73 0.79
C SER A 208 -20.24 13.61 -0.14
N GLU A 209 -19.59 13.42 -1.29
CA GLU A 209 -19.86 12.31 -2.21
C GLU A 209 -19.43 10.97 -1.62
N ALA A 210 -18.21 10.88 -1.08
CA ALA A 210 -17.72 9.65 -0.41
C ALA A 210 -18.67 9.23 0.71
N ALA A 211 -19.13 10.20 1.55
CA ALA A 211 -20.06 9.90 2.63
C ALA A 211 -21.42 9.41 2.10
N ARG A 212 -21.98 10.00 1.03
CA ARG A 212 -23.25 9.56 0.43
C ARG A 212 -23.14 8.17 -0.17
N ILE A 213 -22.04 7.88 -0.90
CA ILE A 213 -21.77 6.55 -1.44
C ILE A 213 -21.69 5.53 -0.31
N THR A 214 -20.98 5.86 0.76
CA THR A 214 -20.84 4.98 1.92
C THR A 214 -22.19 4.72 2.61
N ILE A 215 -23.00 5.75 2.82
CA ILE A 215 -24.37 5.60 3.37
C ILE A 215 -25.21 4.68 2.48
N SER A 216 -25.15 4.84 1.16
CA SER A 216 -25.94 4.01 0.24
C SER A 216 -25.54 2.53 0.23
N ARG A 217 -24.32 2.20 0.66
CA ARG A 217 -23.85 0.80 0.81
C ARG A 217 -24.27 0.17 2.12
N LEU A 218 -24.53 0.99 3.14
CA LEU A 218 -24.96 0.51 4.47
C LEU A 218 -26.48 0.29 4.59
N GLY A 219 -27.26 0.73 3.59
CA GLY A 219 -28.71 0.56 3.51
C GLY A 219 -29.48 1.63 4.24
#